data_276407805cd0f68f999c407966ba8880
#
_entry.id   276407805cd0f68f999c407966ba8880
#
_cell.length_a   1.000
_cell.length_b   1.000
_cell.length_c   1.000
_cell.angle_alpha   90.00
_cell.angle_beta   90.00
_cell.angle_gamma   90.00
#
_symmetry.space_group_name_H-M   'P 1'
#
loop_
_entity.id
_entity.type
_entity.pdbx_description
1 polymer ?
#
loop_
_entity_poly.entity_id
_entity_poly.type
_entity_poly.pdbx_seq_one_letter_code
_entity_poly.pdbx_strand_id
1 'polypeptide(L)'
;MKSIKVAAAVICDGDRILSCQRSYGEFKDGWEFPGGKLEPGETAEQAAVRELREELGVTIGSLEHLCTVEYDYDTFHLSMECFTCEIVAGTIEERVHENMAWLDVAHLWDVDWLPADVEVVKQLEQRLAGEGRARAFKDCAQVKSS
;
A
#
# COMPACT_ATOMS: atom_id res chain seq x y z
N MET A 1 -23.99 -5.16 8.14
CA MET A 1 -23.06 -4.38 7.32
C MET A 1 -22.19 -5.32 6.50
N LYS A 2 -22.02 -5.04 5.23
CA LYS A 2 -21.22 -5.86 4.33
C LYS A 2 -19.73 -5.75 4.69
N SER A 3 -19.04 -6.88 4.68
CA SER A 3 -17.59 -6.90 4.90
C SER A 3 -16.87 -7.08 3.57
N ILE A 4 -15.85 -6.26 3.33
CA ILE A 4 -15.03 -6.31 2.13
C ILE A 4 -13.59 -6.58 2.55
N LYS A 5 -12.99 -7.64 1.98
CA LYS A 5 -11.59 -7.99 2.23
C LYS A 5 -10.73 -7.52 1.08
N VAL A 6 -9.70 -6.76 1.40
CA VAL A 6 -8.76 -6.22 0.40
C VAL A 6 -7.33 -6.46 0.84
N ALA A 7 -6.42 -6.41 -0.12
CA ALA A 7 -4.99 -6.43 0.11
C ALA A 7 -4.39 -5.15 -0.44
N ALA A 8 -3.46 -4.56 0.28
CA ALA A 8 -2.79 -3.34 -0.14
C ALA A 8 -1.28 -3.52 -0.08
N ALA A 9 -0.57 -2.87 -0.99
CA ALA A 9 0.88 -2.98 -1.11
C ALA A 9 1.55 -1.65 -0.82
N VAL A 10 2.46 -1.65 0.16
CA VAL A 10 3.35 -0.53 0.43
C VAL A 10 4.63 -0.80 -0.34
N ILE A 11 4.73 -0.24 -1.54
CA ILE A 11 5.90 -0.44 -2.38
C ILE A 11 7.02 0.46 -1.89
N CYS A 12 8.15 -0.15 -1.54
CA CYS A 12 9.33 0.56 -1.06
C CYS A 12 10.37 0.67 -2.17
N ASP A 13 10.95 1.85 -2.30
CA ASP A 13 12.08 2.10 -3.21
C ASP A 13 13.07 2.98 -2.47
N GLY A 14 14.12 2.36 -1.94
CA GLY A 14 15.07 3.08 -1.08
C GLY A 14 14.36 3.55 0.19
N ASP A 15 14.38 4.85 0.42
CA ASP A 15 13.77 5.47 1.60
C ASP A 15 12.38 6.04 1.32
N ARG A 16 11.74 5.63 0.22
CA ARG A 16 10.44 6.16 -0.20
C ARG A 16 9.42 5.06 -0.35
N ILE A 17 8.16 5.42 -0.16
CA ILE A 17 7.02 4.53 -0.40
C ILE A 17 6.10 5.18 -1.43
N LEU A 18 5.38 4.35 -2.20
CA LEU A 18 4.49 4.83 -3.25
C LEU A 18 3.09 5.10 -2.70
N SER A 19 2.57 6.28 -2.97
CA SER A 19 1.19 6.65 -2.71
C SER A 19 0.48 6.93 -4.03
N CYS A 20 -0.83 6.62 -4.09
CA CYS A 20 -1.64 6.75 -5.30
C CYS A 20 -2.90 7.55 -5.01
N GLN A 21 -3.26 8.45 -5.92
CA GLN A 21 -4.47 9.26 -5.77
C GLN A 21 -5.60 8.63 -6.57
N ARG A 22 -6.72 8.37 -5.90
CA ARG A 22 -7.87 7.72 -6.51
C ARG A 22 -8.56 8.64 -7.52
N SER A 23 -8.85 8.14 -8.70
CA SER A 23 -9.40 8.93 -9.80
C SER A 23 -10.92 8.85 -9.94
N TYR A 24 -11.58 7.98 -9.19
CA TYR A 24 -13.02 7.75 -9.37
C TYR A 24 -13.68 7.32 -8.07
N GLY A 25 -15.01 7.31 -8.08
CA GLY A 25 -15.82 6.77 -7.01
C GLY A 25 -16.06 7.75 -5.88
N GLU A 26 -16.60 7.23 -4.80
CA GLU A 26 -17.01 8.02 -3.64
C GLU A 26 -15.84 8.75 -2.98
N PHE A 27 -14.66 8.12 -3.00
CA PHE A 27 -13.48 8.68 -2.36
C PHE A 27 -12.48 9.27 -3.36
N LYS A 28 -13.00 9.79 -4.47
CA LYS A 28 -12.18 10.43 -5.50
C LYS A 28 -11.28 11.51 -4.85
N ASP A 29 -10.06 11.59 -5.34
CA ASP A 29 -9.00 12.52 -4.93
C ASP A 29 -8.33 12.16 -3.59
N GLY A 30 -8.85 11.19 -2.85
CA GLY A 30 -8.16 10.66 -1.68
C GLY A 30 -6.95 9.83 -2.08
N TRP A 31 -5.96 9.77 -1.20
CA TRP A 31 -4.74 9.02 -1.45
C TRP A 31 -4.76 7.67 -0.74
N GLU A 32 -4.19 6.67 -1.37
CA GLU A 32 -4.25 5.29 -0.89
C GLU A 32 -2.99 4.53 -1.29
N PHE A 33 -2.78 3.37 -0.67
CA PHE A 33 -1.81 2.40 -1.16
C PHE A 33 -2.51 1.57 -2.24
N PRO A 34 -1.80 1.18 -3.31
CA PRO A 34 -2.42 0.39 -4.37
C PRO A 34 -2.77 -1.01 -3.88
N GLY A 35 -3.82 -1.58 -4.46
CA GLY A 35 -4.31 -2.91 -4.10
C GLY A 35 -5.76 -3.07 -4.50
N GLY A 36 -6.42 -4.08 -3.96
CA GLY A 36 -7.82 -4.32 -4.27
C GLY A 36 -8.40 -5.53 -3.57
N LYS A 37 -9.61 -5.88 -3.98
CA LYS A 37 -10.40 -6.95 -3.35
C LYS A 37 -9.82 -8.33 -3.62
N LEU A 38 -9.88 -9.20 -2.59
CA LEU A 38 -9.55 -10.60 -2.78
C LEU A 38 -10.61 -11.26 -3.63
N GLU A 39 -10.17 -12.13 -4.54
CA GLU A 39 -11.07 -13.00 -5.30
C GLU A 39 -11.27 -14.31 -4.53
N PRO A 40 -12.36 -15.05 -4.81
CA PRO A 40 -12.61 -16.30 -4.10
C PRO A 40 -11.44 -17.27 -4.19
N GLY A 41 -11.00 -17.79 -3.04
CA GLY A 41 -9.89 -18.72 -2.97
C GLY A 41 -8.51 -18.08 -2.99
N GLU A 42 -8.44 -16.77 -3.10
CA GLU A 42 -7.19 -16.04 -3.19
C GLU A 42 -6.67 -15.68 -1.79
N THR A 43 -5.36 -15.83 -1.55
CA THR A 43 -4.75 -15.29 -0.35
C THR A 43 -4.56 -13.78 -0.52
N ALA A 44 -4.34 -13.07 0.59
CA ALA A 44 -4.09 -11.63 0.52
C ALA A 44 -2.83 -11.32 -0.28
N GLU A 45 -1.77 -12.13 -0.12
CA GLU A 45 -0.53 -11.97 -0.90
C GLU A 45 -0.79 -12.14 -2.40
N GLN A 46 -1.56 -13.16 -2.77
CA GLN A 46 -1.92 -13.39 -4.17
C GLN A 46 -2.71 -12.22 -4.74
N ALA A 47 -3.66 -11.69 -3.95
CA ALA A 47 -4.46 -10.55 -4.37
C ALA A 47 -3.58 -9.32 -4.58
N ALA A 48 -2.64 -9.07 -3.67
CA ALA A 48 -1.73 -7.93 -3.81
C ALA A 48 -0.91 -8.04 -5.09
N VAL A 49 -0.33 -9.21 -5.36
CA VAL A 49 0.47 -9.42 -6.58
C VAL A 49 -0.39 -9.21 -7.83
N ARG A 50 -1.58 -9.78 -7.88
CA ARG A 50 -2.48 -9.65 -9.03
C ARG A 50 -2.92 -8.20 -9.24
N GLU A 51 -3.36 -7.53 -8.17
CA GLU A 51 -3.86 -6.16 -8.28
C GLU A 51 -2.77 -5.19 -8.73
N LEU A 52 -1.56 -5.34 -8.23
CA LEU A 52 -0.46 -4.47 -8.62
C LEU A 52 -0.08 -4.65 -10.09
N ARG A 53 -0.18 -5.89 -10.59
CA ARG A 53 0.03 -6.13 -12.02
C ARG A 53 -1.07 -5.48 -12.84
N GLU A 54 -2.33 -5.60 -12.41
CA GLU A 54 -3.46 -5.01 -13.13
C GLU A 54 -3.44 -3.48 -13.08
N GLU A 55 -3.18 -2.91 -11.90
CA GLU A 55 -3.25 -1.45 -11.72
C GLU A 55 -2.03 -0.70 -12.21
N LEU A 56 -0.84 -1.25 -12.00
CA LEU A 56 0.42 -0.54 -12.26
C LEU A 56 1.32 -1.22 -13.28
N GLY A 57 0.98 -2.43 -13.73
CA GLY A 57 1.80 -3.15 -14.69
C GLY A 57 3.12 -3.68 -14.13
N VAL A 58 3.22 -3.86 -12.82
CA VAL A 58 4.45 -4.31 -12.18
C VAL A 58 4.24 -5.63 -11.46
N THR A 59 5.34 -6.38 -11.30
CA THR A 59 5.38 -7.55 -10.44
C THR A 59 6.07 -7.17 -9.15
N ILE A 60 5.38 -7.37 -8.03
CA ILE A 60 5.95 -7.11 -6.71
C ILE A 60 6.47 -8.41 -6.09
N GLY A 61 7.46 -8.28 -5.24
CA GLY A 61 8.05 -9.40 -4.53
C GLY A 61 8.51 -8.98 -3.15
N SER A 62 9.09 -9.95 -2.42
CA SER A 62 9.56 -9.73 -1.05
C SER A 62 8.45 -9.21 -0.13
N LEU A 63 7.25 -9.78 -0.26
CA LEU A 63 6.11 -9.35 0.53
C LEU A 63 6.29 -9.72 2.00
N GLU A 64 6.14 -8.73 2.88
CA GLU A 64 6.14 -8.95 4.32
C GLU A 64 4.91 -8.30 4.91
N HIS A 65 4.18 -9.02 5.74
CA HIS A 65 2.96 -8.50 6.37
C HIS A 65 3.31 -7.34 7.30
N LEU A 66 2.72 -6.19 7.05
CA LEU A 66 2.91 -4.98 7.87
C LEU A 66 1.84 -4.88 8.96
N CYS A 67 0.58 -4.95 8.55
CA CYS A 67 -0.55 -4.82 9.47
C CYS A 67 -1.85 -5.25 8.81
N THR A 68 -2.88 -5.46 9.62
CA THR A 68 -4.24 -5.65 9.15
C THR A 68 -5.07 -4.51 9.71
N VAL A 69 -5.74 -3.77 8.86
CA VAL A 69 -6.58 -2.64 9.24
C VAL A 69 -8.04 -3.05 9.13
N GLU A 70 -8.78 -2.87 10.24
CA GLU A 70 -10.22 -3.05 10.28
C GLU A 70 -10.85 -1.67 10.40
N TYR A 71 -11.69 -1.30 9.45
CA TYR A 71 -12.25 0.04 9.44
C TYR A 71 -13.72 0.01 8.98
N ASP A 72 -14.58 0.69 9.74
CA ASP A 72 -16.00 0.82 9.40
C ASP A 72 -16.24 2.11 8.65
N TYR A 73 -16.53 1.98 7.35
CA TYR A 73 -17.11 3.08 6.57
C TYR A 73 -18.62 3.08 6.78
N ASP A 74 -19.31 4.10 6.33
CA ASP A 74 -20.73 4.25 6.58
C ASP A 74 -21.57 3.06 6.09
N THR A 75 -21.18 2.47 4.96
CA THR A 75 -21.99 1.42 4.32
C THR A 75 -21.34 0.04 4.31
N PHE A 76 -20.09 -0.08 4.78
CA PHE A 76 -19.41 -1.37 4.77
C PHE A 76 -18.24 -1.40 5.77
N HIS A 77 -17.89 -2.62 6.15
CA HIS A 77 -16.70 -2.87 6.97
C HIS A 77 -15.55 -3.28 6.05
N LEU A 78 -14.41 -2.61 6.17
CA LEU A 78 -13.20 -2.93 5.42
C LEU A 78 -12.24 -3.72 6.27
N SER A 79 -11.77 -4.86 5.75
CA SER A 79 -10.66 -5.61 6.34
C SER A 79 -9.54 -5.60 5.32
N MET A 80 -8.45 -4.90 5.63
CA MET A 80 -7.36 -4.66 4.69
C MET A 80 -6.05 -5.21 5.24
N GLU A 81 -5.48 -6.21 4.54
CA GLU A 81 -4.16 -6.71 4.87
C GLU A 81 -3.12 -5.98 4.04
N CYS A 82 -2.12 -5.42 4.72
CA CYS A 82 -1.11 -4.57 4.10
C CYS A 82 0.25 -5.22 4.18
N PHE A 83 0.96 -5.15 3.06
CA PHE A 83 2.30 -5.75 2.92
C PHE A 83 3.29 -4.70 2.46
N THR A 84 4.50 -4.73 3.04
CA THR A 84 5.62 -4.03 2.42
C THR A 84 6.16 -4.94 1.32
N CYS A 85 6.66 -4.34 0.25
CA CYS A 85 7.17 -5.09 -0.90
C CYS A 85 8.08 -4.22 -1.73
N GLU A 86 8.64 -4.82 -2.78
CA GLU A 86 9.42 -4.07 -3.77
C GLU A 86 9.01 -4.50 -5.17
N ILE A 87 9.30 -3.67 -6.17
CA ILE A 87 9.07 -4.02 -7.57
C ILE A 87 10.23 -4.91 -8.02
N VAL A 88 9.91 -6.11 -8.48
CA VAL A 88 10.92 -7.05 -8.97
C VAL A 88 10.93 -7.15 -10.50
N ALA A 89 9.88 -6.70 -11.17
CA ALA A 89 9.81 -6.67 -12.63
C ALA A 89 8.79 -5.65 -13.10
N GLY A 90 9.03 -5.10 -14.28
CA GLY A 90 8.10 -4.15 -14.90
C GLY A 90 8.41 -2.70 -14.54
N THR A 91 7.73 -1.81 -15.24
CA THR A 91 7.82 -0.36 -15.03
C THR A 91 6.42 0.15 -14.71
N ILE A 92 6.32 1.03 -13.72
CA ILE A 92 5.01 1.55 -13.29
C ILE A 92 4.30 2.24 -14.44
N GLU A 93 3.06 1.80 -14.68
CA GLU A 93 2.13 2.42 -15.61
C GLU A 93 0.91 2.87 -14.84
N GLU A 94 0.58 4.15 -14.95
CA GLU A 94 -0.55 4.73 -14.25
C GLU A 94 -1.83 4.44 -15.02
N ARG A 95 -2.58 3.42 -14.60
CA ARG A 95 -3.76 2.91 -15.32
C ARG A 95 -5.08 3.33 -14.70
N VAL A 96 -5.13 3.40 -13.36
CA VAL A 96 -6.40 3.63 -12.66
C VAL A 96 -6.33 4.78 -11.65
N HIS A 97 -5.16 5.35 -11.42
CA HIS A 97 -4.99 6.45 -10.48
C HIS A 97 -4.79 7.76 -11.19
N GLU A 98 -5.22 8.84 -10.55
CA GLU A 98 -5.11 10.20 -11.06
C GLU A 98 -3.68 10.71 -10.98
N ASN A 99 -3.01 10.43 -9.85
CA ASN A 99 -1.63 10.81 -9.59
C ASN A 99 -0.94 9.76 -8.75
N MET A 100 0.39 9.79 -8.75
CA MET A 100 1.21 8.97 -7.86
C MET A 100 2.33 9.85 -7.28
N ALA A 101 2.76 9.54 -6.06
CA ALA A 101 3.85 10.25 -5.43
C ALA A 101 4.68 9.30 -4.58
N TRP A 102 5.99 9.44 -4.68
CA TRP A 102 6.93 8.76 -3.79
C TRP A 102 7.16 9.64 -2.58
N LEU A 103 6.93 9.07 -1.38
CA LEU A 103 7.01 9.82 -0.13
C LEU A 103 8.08 9.21 0.76
N ASP A 104 8.99 10.06 1.28
CA ASP A 104 9.94 9.62 2.29
C ASP A 104 9.35 9.81 3.69
N VAL A 105 10.12 9.46 4.72
CA VAL A 105 9.67 9.54 6.12
C VAL A 105 9.17 10.94 6.50
N ALA A 106 9.88 11.97 6.05
CA ALA A 106 9.54 13.35 6.41
C ALA A 106 8.26 13.85 5.74
N HIS A 107 7.81 13.17 4.67
CA HIS A 107 6.71 13.63 3.83
C HIS A 107 5.53 12.67 3.79
N LEU A 108 5.46 11.70 4.72
CA LEU A 108 4.36 10.71 4.74
C LEU A 108 2.98 11.36 4.84
N TRP A 109 2.88 12.50 5.51
CA TRP A 109 1.60 13.17 5.72
C TRP A 109 1.33 14.30 4.74
N ASP A 110 2.12 14.42 3.68
CA ASP A 110 1.94 15.48 2.68
C ASP A 110 0.73 15.26 1.77
N VAL A 111 0.14 14.07 1.79
CA VAL A 111 -1.03 13.74 0.98
C VAL A 111 -2.22 13.46 1.88
N ASP A 112 -3.43 13.61 1.34
CA ASP A 112 -4.68 13.43 2.06
C ASP A 112 -5.14 11.97 1.99
N TRP A 113 -4.59 11.16 2.88
CA TRP A 113 -4.87 9.72 2.91
C TRP A 113 -6.34 9.41 3.21
N LEU A 114 -6.88 8.38 2.57
CA LEU A 114 -8.17 7.82 2.94
C LEU A 114 -8.12 7.27 4.38
N PRO A 115 -9.26 7.25 5.09
CA PRO A 115 -9.25 6.89 6.52
C PRO A 115 -8.57 5.57 6.86
N ALA A 116 -8.82 4.50 6.09
CA ALA A 116 -8.18 3.21 6.36
C ALA A 116 -6.68 3.27 6.11
N ASP A 117 -6.24 4.05 5.12
CA ASP A 117 -4.83 4.18 4.79
C ASP A 117 -4.08 5.02 5.82
N VAL A 118 -4.77 5.93 6.50
CA VAL A 118 -4.19 6.67 7.64
C VAL A 118 -3.66 5.68 8.68
N GLU A 119 -4.40 4.61 8.94
CA GLU A 119 -3.97 3.60 9.91
C GLU A 119 -2.69 2.89 9.47
N VAL A 120 -2.53 2.63 8.18
CA VAL A 120 -1.31 2.03 7.64
C VAL A 120 -0.12 2.97 7.85
N VAL A 121 -0.31 4.26 7.56
CA VAL A 121 0.76 5.25 7.72
C VAL A 121 1.18 5.36 9.18
N LYS A 122 0.21 5.31 10.10
CA LYS A 122 0.52 5.29 11.54
C LYS A 122 1.36 4.08 11.93
N GLN A 123 1.07 2.92 11.37
CA GLN A 123 1.85 1.70 11.62
C GLN A 123 3.27 1.84 11.08
N LEU A 124 3.43 2.44 9.90
CA LEU A 124 4.74 2.72 9.34
C LEU A 124 5.56 3.63 10.26
N GLU A 125 4.94 4.70 10.75
CA GLU A 125 5.63 5.61 11.68
C GLU A 125 6.04 4.91 12.97
N GLN A 126 5.17 4.10 13.54
CA GLN A 126 5.47 3.37 14.77
C GLN A 126 6.62 2.40 14.59
N ARG A 127 6.64 1.68 13.48
CA ARG A 127 7.72 0.76 13.16
C ARG A 127 9.04 1.51 13.04
N LEU A 128 9.04 2.65 12.36
CA LEU A 128 10.24 3.46 12.18
C LEU A 128 10.74 4.02 13.52
N ALA A 129 9.83 4.49 14.36
CA ALA A 129 10.18 5.03 15.67
C ALA A 129 10.72 3.95 16.61
N GLY A 130 10.12 2.75 16.57
CA GLY A 130 10.48 1.65 17.49
C GLY A 130 11.79 0.99 17.17
N GLU A 131 12.22 0.96 15.91
CA GLU A 131 13.40 0.22 15.47
C GLU A 131 14.52 1.11 14.94
N GLY A 132 14.40 2.41 15.13
CA GLY A 132 15.28 3.35 14.47
C GLY A 132 14.71 3.64 13.09
N ARG A 133 14.26 4.86 12.91
CA ARG A 133 13.40 5.26 11.79
C ARG A 133 13.90 4.89 10.40
N ALA A 134 15.19 4.84 10.20
CA ALA A 134 15.73 4.52 8.88
C ALA A 134 15.72 3.03 8.60
N ARG A 135 15.51 2.19 9.60
CA ARG A 135 15.71 0.76 9.46
C ARG A 135 14.70 0.07 8.55
N ALA A 136 13.42 0.38 8.70
CA ALA A 136 12.39 -0.27 7.90
C ALA A 136 12.58 0.03 6.41
N PHE A 137 12.85 1.29 6.07
CA PHE A 137 13.10 1.66 4.68
C PHE A 137 14.46 1.14 4.19
N LYS A 138 15.45 1.09 5.08
CA LYS A 138 16.73 0.48 4.74
C LYS A 138 16.60 -0.99 4.39
N ASP A 139 15.79 -1.71 5.15
CA ASP A 139 15.57 -3.14 4.90
C ASP A 139 14.95 -3.35 3.52
N CYS A 140 13.99 -2.53 3.12
CA CYS A 140 13.45 -2.57 1.77
C CYS A 140 14.52 -2.29 0.73
N ALA A 141 15.38 -1.28 0.97
CA ALA A 141 16.46 -0.93 0.07
C ALA A 141 17.51 -2.04 -0.02
N GLN A 142 17.84 -2.68 1.09
CA GLN A 142 18.81 -3.76 1.12
C GLN A 142 18.32 -4.97 0.33
N VAL A 143 17.06 -5.33 0.49
CA VAL A 143 16.46 -6.42 -0.29
C VAL A 143 16.55 -6.09 -1.76
N LYS A 144 16.26 -4.86 -2.13
CA LYS A 144 16.30 -4.39 -3.51
C LYS A 144 17.69 -4.44 -4.10
N SER A 145 18.70 -4.06 -3.31
CA SER A 145 20.08 -3.97 -3.80
C SER A 145 20.84 -5.28 -3.78
N SER A 146 20.32 -6.26 -3.09
CA SER A 146 20.94 -7.58 -3.05
C SER A 146 20.34 -8.52 -4.09
#